data_e55be3a654a2fbe4b58b38f65695ddf3
#
_entry.id   e55be3a654a2fbe4b58b38f65695ddf3
#
_cell.length_a   1.000
_cell.length_b   1.000
_cell.length_c   1.000
_cell.angle_alpha   90.00
_cell.angle_beta   90.00
_cell.angle_gamma   90.00
#
_symmetry.space_group_name_H-M   'P 1'
#
loop_
_entity.id
_entity.type
_entity.pdbx_description
1 polymer ?
#
loop_
_entity_poly.entity_id
_entity_poly.type
_entity_poly.pdbx_seq_one_letter_code
_entity_poly.pdbx_strand_id
1 'polypeptide(L)'
;MLTVASYSADGCACGYFGLPSINNVQVCHNSTPPAKTKYGPLSDQDRIFTNLYGRHDWRLKGALKRGDWYKTKEILVKGTDWIINEIKTSGLRGRGGAGFPSGMKWSFMNKPSDGRPKYLVVNADEGEPGTCKDREIMRHDPHKLVEGCLVAGRAMGARAAYIYIRGEFYNEASNMQVAISEVRESV
;
A
#
# COMPACT_ATOMS: atom_id res chain seq x y z
N MET A 1 -0.57 -1.91 18.95
CA MET A 1 0.41 -0.84 18.69
C MET A 1 -0.08 -0.02 17.51
N LEU A 2 -0.19 1.30 17.65
CA LEU A 2 -0.72 2.17 16.60
C LEU A 2 0.46 2.77 15.83
N THR A 3 0.54 2.50 14.55
CA THR A 3 1.54 3.12 13.66
C THR A 3 0.85 4.19 12.82
N VAL A 4 1.38 5.40 12.82
CA VAL A 4 0.79 6.55 12.12
C VAL A 4 1.65 6.92 10.94
N ALA A 5 1.08 6.90 9.75
CA ALA A 5 1.61 7.57 8.58
C ALA A 5 0.78 8.82 8.31
N SER A 6 1.37 10.03 8.44
CA SER A 6 0.67 11.27 8.16
C SER A 6 0.85 11.65 6.70
N TYR A 7 -0.26 11.98 6.05
CA TYR A 7 -0.31 12.52 4.70
C TYR A 7 -0.99 13.89 4.75
N SER A 8 -0.29 14.95 4.34
CA SER A 8 -0.89 16.29 4.25
C SER A 8 -1.52 16.46 2.87
N ALA A 9 -2.84 16.66 2.86
CA ALA A 9 -3.60 16.91 1.64
C ALA A 9 -3.73 18.41 1.31
N ASP A 10 -3.17 19.28 2.15
CA ASP A 10 -3.26 20.73 1.95
C ASP A 10 -2.33 21.14 0.81
N GLY A 11 -2.95 21.41 -0.33
CA GLY A 11 -2.31 21.69 -1.60
C GLY A 11 -1.67 23.07 -1.70
N CYS A 12 -0.88 23.51 -0.72
CA CYS A 12 -0.12 24.75 -0.93
C CYS A 12 1.16 24.88 -0.11
N ALA A 13 1.53 23.93 0.63
CA ALA A 13 2.91 23.78 1.05
C ALA A 13 3.17 22.30 0.98
N CYS A 14 3.42 21.84 -0.23
CA CYS A 14 4.05 20.56 -0.43
C CYS A 14 5.31 20.53 0.42
N GLY A 15 5.19 20.10 1.66
CA GLY A 15 6.22 19.26 2.16
C GLY A 15 6.23 18.11 1.17
N TYR A 16 6.97 18.31 0.11
CA TYR A 16 7.13 17.32 -0.93
C TYR A 16 7.55 16.03 -0.24
N PHE A 17 6.69 15.04 -0.30
CA PHE A 17 7.22 13.71 -0.36
C PHE A 17 7.97 13.64 -1.68
N GLY A 18 9.22 14.05 -1.74
CA GLY A 18 10.12 13.83 -2.85
C GLY A 18 10.32 12.34 -2.92
N LEU A 19 9.42 11.66 -3.63
CA LEU A 19 9.75 10.33 -4.10
C LEU A 19 11.10 10.45 -4.79
N PRO A 20 12.07 9.58 -4.53
CA PRO A 20 13.34 9.61 -5.23
C PRO A 20 13.04 9.75 -6.70
N SER A 21 13.74 10.64 -7.38
CA SER A 21 13.55 10.92 -8.80
C SER A 21 13.53 9.59 -9.55
N ILE A 22 12.34 9.11 -9.88
CA ILE A 22 12.11 7.81 -10.51
C ILE A 22 12.63 7.81 -11.95
N ASN A 23 13.13 8.95 -12.42
CA ASN A 23 13.68 9.11 -13.77
C ASN A 23 14.90 8.23 -14.06
N ASN A 24 15.48 7.57 -13.05
CA ASN A 24 16.62 6.66 -13.18
C ASN A 24 16.33 5.23 -12.72
N VAL A 25 15.07 4.88 -12.45
CA VAL A 25 14.72 3.46 -12.33
C VAL A 25 14.68 2.88 -13.75
N GLN A 26 15.85 2.52 -14.25
CA GLN A 26 15.94 1.59 -15.36
C GLN A 26 15.22 0.32 -14.93
N VAL A 27 13.98 0.15 -15.38
CA VAL A 27 13.32 -1.15 -15.32
C VAL A 27 14.22 -2.08 -16.13
N CYS A 28 15.03 -2.85 -15.44
CA CYS A 28 15.86 -3.87 -16.08
C CYS A 28 14.92 -4.94 -16.63
N HIS A 29 14.48 -4.77 -17.87
CA HIS A 29 13.70 -5.76 -18.63
C HIS A 29 14.50 -7.06 -18.92
N ASN A 30 15.74 -7.16 -18.42
CA ASN A 30 16.62 -8.31 -18.63
C ASN A 30 16.93 -9.12 -17.36
N SER A 31 16.09 -9.02 -16.32
CA SER A 31 16.18 -10.03 -15.28
C SER A 31 15.47 -11.29 -15.80
N THR A 32 16.22 -12.37 -15.96
CA THR A 32 15.67 -13.73 -16.10
C THR A 32 14.53 -13.85 -15.10
N PRO A 33 13.30 -14.20 -15.54
CA PRO A 33 12.20 -14.34 -14.60
C PRO A 33 12.63 -15.31 -13.52
N PRO A 34 12.43 -14.98 -12.24
CA PRO A 34 12.81 -15.87 -11.15
C PRO A 34 12.20 -17.24 -11.39
N ALA A 35 13.00 -18.29 -11.18
CA ALA A 35 12.58 -19.66 -11.40
C ALA A 35 11.19 -19.86 -10.77
N LYS A 36 10.22 -20.29 -11.56
CA LYS A 36 8.84 -20.53 -11.10
C LYS A 36 8.87 -21.50 -9.94
N THR A 37 8.73 -20.99 -8.75
CA THR A 37 8.56 -21.80 -7.57
C THR A 37 7.07 -22.03 -7.40
N LYS A 38 6.64 -23.25 -7.67
CA LYS A 38 5.24 -23.65 -7.45
C LYS A 38 4.95 -23.74 -5.96
N TYR A 39 4.39 -22.68 -5.39
CA TYR A 39 3.79 -22.73 -4.06
C TYR A 39 2.28 -22.72 -4.23
N GLY A 40 1.65 -23.85 -4.00
CA GLY A 40 0.22 -24.03 -4.15
C GLY A 40 -0.26 -24.01 -5.62
N PRO A 41 -1.58 -23.99 -5.82
CA PRO A 41 -2.19 -24.14 -7.14
C PRO A 41 -2.17 -22.86 -8.00
N LEU A 42 -1.89 -21.69 -7.40
CA LEU A 42 -1.90 -20.41 -8.12
C LEU A 42 -0.59 -20.17 -8.87
N SER A 43 -0.68 -19.64 -10.08
CA SER A 43 0.47 -19.15 -10.81
C SER A 43 1.01 -17.87 -10.17
N ASP A 44 2.30 -17.56 -10.35
CA ASP A 44 2.90 -16.38 -9.73
C ASP A 44 2.25 -15.06 -10.20
N GLN A 45 1.73 -15.00 -11.41
CA GLN A 45 1.00 -13.85 -11.94
C GLN A 45 -0.38 -13.60 -11.29
N ASP A 46 -0.97 -14.65 -10.71
CA ASP A 46 -2.28 -14.57 -10.05
C ASP A 46 -2.17 -14.28 -8.55
N ARG A 47 -0.95 -14.09 -8.06
CA ARG A 47 -0.69 -13.84 -6.66
C ARG A 47 -0.80 -12.36 -6.33
N ILE A 48 -1.41 -12.06 -5.19
CA ILE A 48 -1.49 -10.70 -4.65
C ILE A 48 -0.14 -10.33 -4.00
N PHE A 49 0.50 -11.31 -3.37
CA PHE A 49 1.78 -11.11 -2.70
C PHE A 49 2.93 -11.25 -3.69
N THR A 50 3.76 -10.25 -3.78
CA THR A 50 4.90 -10.21 -4.70
C THR A 50 6.22 -10.67 -4.06
N ASN A 51 6.32 -10.61 -2.74
CA ASN A 51 7.50 -11.07 -1.99
C ASN A 51 7.16 -12.20 -1.03
N LEU A 52 6.76 -13.34 -1.57
CA LEU A 52 6.40 -14.50 -0.75
C LEU A 52 7.62 -15.08 -0.04
N TYR A 53 7.44 -15.44 1.24
CA TYR A 53 8.41 -16.17 2.06
C TYR A 53 9.79 -15.50 2.17
N GLY A 54 9.85 -14.17 2.06
CA GLY A 54 11.09 -13.42 2.24
C GLY A 54 12.16 -13.70 1.18
N ARG A 55 11.78 -14.09 -0.03
CA ARG A 55 12.72 -14.38 -1.11
C ARG A 55 13.51 -13.19 -1.59
N HIS A 56 12.95 -12.00 -1.43
CA HIS A 56 13.55 -10.75 -1.85
C HIS A 56 13.61 -9.77 -0.69
N ASP A 57 14.47 -8.80 -0.82
CA ASP A 57 14.56 -7.70 0.14
C ASP A 57 13.21 -6.97 0.27
N TRP A 58 12.70 -6.87 1.50
CA TRP A 58 11.42 -6.24 1.82
C TRP A 58 11.52 -4.72 1.98
N ARG A 59 12.73 -4.17 2.06
CA ARG A 59 12.99 -2.74 2.20
C ARG A 59 12.74 -1.97 0.91
N LEU A 60 12.82 -0.63 0.98
CA LEU A 60 12.52 0.27 -0.13
C LEU A 60 13.27 -0.12 -1.42
N LYS A 61 14.57 -0.42 -1.33
CA LYS A 61 15.37 -0.81 -2.50
C LYS A 61 14.86 -2.08 -3.18
N GLY A 62 14.42 -3.05 -2.40
CA GLY A 62 13.81 -4.26 -2.91
C GLY A 62 12.40 -4.02 -3.46
N ALA A 63 11.60 -3.20 -2.78
CA ALA A 63 10.26 -2.81 -3.21
C ALA A 63 10.29 -2.11 -4.58
N LEU A 64 11.18 -1.14 -4.77
CA LEU A 64 11.38 -0.45 -6.05
C LEU A 64 11.75 -1.43 -7.18
N LYS A 65 12.61 -2.41 -6.91
CA LYS A 65 12.97 -3.43 -7.91
C LYS A 65 11.80 -4.32 -8.32
N ARG A 66 10.82 -4.54 -7.44
CA ARG A 66 9.61 -5.31 -7.73
C ARG A 66 8.51 -4.49 -8.40
N GLY A 67 8.72 -3.19 -8.57
CA GLY A 67 7.77 -2.29 -9.22
C GLY A 67 6.82 -1.55 -8.25
N ASP A 68 7.01 -1.69 -6.95
CA ASP A 68 6.32 -0.83 -5.98
C ASP A 68 6.77 0.63 -6.20
N TRP A 69 5.90 1.58 -5.91
CA TRP A 69 6.12 3.02 -6.12
C TRP A 69 6.20 3.46 -7.59
N TYR A 70 5.96 2.52 -8.53
CA TYR A 70 5.95 2.84 -9.96
C TYR A 70 4.77 3.76 -10.29
N LYS A 71 5.09 4.95 -10.81
CA LYS A 71 4.09 5.97 -11.18
C LYS A 71 3.14 6.42 -10.07
N THR A 72 3.43 6.14 -8.82
CA THR A 72 2.57 6.52 -7.69
C THR A 72 2.29 8.02 -7.67
N LYS A 73 3.31 8.85 -7.89
CA LYS A 73 3.15 10.31 -7.99
C LYS A 73 2.18 10.71 -9.10
N GLU A 74 2.31 10.12 -10.28
CA GLU A 74 1.41 10.38 -11.41
C GLU A 74 -0.03 9.99 -11.07
N ILE A 75 -0.22 8.85 -10.40
CA ILE A 75 -1.53 8.36 -9.93
C ILE A 75 -2.16 9.36 -8.97
N LEU A 76 -1.40 9.84 -7.98
CA LEU A 76 -1.89 10.79 -6.99
C LEU A 76 -2.31 12.14 -7.62
N VAL A 77 -1.59 12.60 -8.65
CA VAL A 77 -1.89 13.84 -9.38
C VAL A 77 -3.18 13.73 -10.19
N LYS A 78 -3.52 12.56 -10.72
CA LYS A 78 -4.77 12.34 -11.46
C LYS A 78 -6.03 12.58 -10.63
N GLY A 79 -5.93 12.51 -9.31
CA GLY A 79 -6.98 12.91 -8.39
C GLY A 79 -7.97 11.81 -8.03
N THR A 80 -8.90 12.20 -7.15
CA THR A 80 -9.84 11.30 -6.47
C THR A 80 -10.72 10.50 -7.42
N ASP A 81 -11.38 11.17 -8.35
CA ASP A 81 -12.38 10.53 -9.23
C ASP A 81 -11.72 9.53 -10.17
N TRP A 82 -10.56 9.87 -10.70
CA TRP A 82 -9.81 8.96 -11.56
C TRP A 82 -9.38 7.71 -10.78
N ILE A 83 -8.82 7.86 -9.57
CA ILE A 83 -8.38 6.72 -8.75
C ILE A 83 -9.57 5.81 -8.41
N ILE A 84 -10.69 6.39 -7.99
CA ILE A 84 -11.89 5.60 -7.66
C ILE A 84 -12.40 4.84 -8.89
N ASN A 85 -12.39 5.48 -10.06
CA ASN A 85 -12.82 4.85 -11.31
C ASN A 85 -11.92 3.68 -11.71
N GLU A 86 -10.60 3.86 -11.62
CA GLU A 86 -9.64 2.78 -11.90
C GLU A 86 -9.82 1.60 -10.95
N ILE A 87 -10.01 1.85 -9.66
CA ILE A 87 -10.27 0.79 -8.69
C ILE A 87 -11.62 0.09 -8.95
N LYS A 88 -12.64 0.80 -9.43
CA LYS A 88 -13.90 0.17 -9.85
C LYS A 88 -13.70 -0.71 -11.07
N THR A 89 -12.99 -0.20 -12.08
CA THR A 89 -12.72 -0.91 -13.34
C THR A 89 -11.85 -2.14 -13.11
N SER A 90 -10.87 -2.07 -12.19
CA SER A 90 -10.02 -3.22 -11.84
C SER A 90 -10.77 -4.38 -11.18
N GLY A 91 -11.99 -4.14 -10.68
CA GLY A 91 -12.74 -5.14 -9.94
C GLY A 91 -12.13 -5.54 -8.60
N LEU A 92 -11.18 -4.76 -8.06
CA LEU A 92 -10.54 -5.03 -6.78
C LEU A 92 -11.57 -5.18 -5.66
N ARG A 93 -11.44 -6.25 -4.88
CA ARG A 93 -12.31 -6.57 -3.74
C ARG A 93 -11.54 -6.60 -2.44
N GLY A 94 -12.26 -6.33 -1.35
CA GLY A 94 -11.73 -6.48 0.00
C GLY A 94 -11.26 -7.90 0.31
N ARG A 95 -10.21 -8.01 1.11
CA ARG A 95 -9.60 -9.29 1.49
C ARG A 95 -9.87 -9.68 2.96
N GLY A 96 -10.79 -8.98 3.62
CA GLY A 96 -11.25 -9.31 4.96
C GLY A 96 -12.36 -10.38 5.04
N GLY A 97 -12.57 -11.17 3.96
CA GLY A 97 -13.54 -12.26 3.91
C GLY A 97 -14.80 -11.92 3.12
N ALA A 98 -15.41 -10.76 3.31
CA ALA A 98 -16.67 -10.39 2.64
C ALA A 98 -16.54 -10.08 1.14
N GLY A 99 -15.35 -9.79 0.64
CA GLY A 99 -15.11 -9.53 -0.78
C GLY A 99 -15.85 -8.31 -1.34
N PHE A 100 -16.15 -7.31 -0.52
CA PHE A 100 -16.86 -6.11 -0.96
C PHE A 100 -16.05 -5.33 -2.01
N PRO A 101 -16.67 -4.80 -3.09
CA PRO A 101 -15.96 -4.05 -4.13
C PRO A 101 -15.28 -2.78 -3.57
N SER A 102 -13.95 -2.72 -3.64
CA SER A 102 -13.17 -1.64 -3.01
C SER A 102 -13.46 -0.27 -3.58
N GLY A 103 -13.57 -0.16 -4.91
CA GLY A 103 -13.87 1.11 -5.57
C GLY A 103 -15.25 1.67 -5.21
N MET A 104 -16.23 0.80 -5.00
CA MET A 104 -17.56 1.20 -4.51
C MET A 104 -17.46 1.71 -3.06
N LYS A 105 -16.73 0.99 -2.20
CA LYS A 105 -16.53 1.39 -0.81
C LYS A 105 -15.86 2.77 -0.71
N TRP A 106 -14.83 3.01 -1.52
CA TRP A 106 -14.14 4.30 -1.53
C TRP A 106 -15.02 5.44 -2.06
N SER A 107 -15.88 5.17 -3.04
CA SER A 107 -16.80 6.19 -3.56
C SER A 107 -17.82 6.69 -2.53
N PHE A 108 -18.13 5.92 -1.49
CA PHE A 108 -18.99 6.38 -0.40
C PHE A 108 -18.35 7.52 0.43
N MET A 109 -17.03 7.64 0.39
CA MET A 109 -16.29 8.71 1.07
C MET A 109 -16.14 9.96 0.23
N ASN A 110 -16.44 9.91 -1.08
CA ASN A 110 -16.39 11.05 -1.99
C ASN A 110 -17.64 11.94 -1.82
N LYS A 111 -17.72 12.61 -0.67
CA LYS A 111 -18.80 13.52 -0.29
C LYS A 111 -18.22 14.92 -0.11
N PRO A 112 -19.05 15.98 -0.30
CA PRO A 112 -18.66 17.33 0.02
C PRO A 112 -18.09 17.42 1.44
N SER A 113 -17.06 18.23 1.62
CA SER A 113 -16.44 18.42 2.94
C SER A 113 -17.39 19.16 3.87
N ASP A 114 -17.57 18.63 5.07
CA ASP A 114 -18.31 19.30 6.16
C ASP A 114 -17.36 20.05 7.12
N GLY A 115 -16.10 20.26 6.69
CA GLY A 115 -15.05 20.90 7.50
C GLY A 115 -14.32 19.97 8.45
N ARG A 116 -14.80 18.74 8.65
CA ARG A 116 -14.14 17.77 9.52
C ARG A 116 -13.06 16.98 8.75
N PRO A 117 -11.91 16.71 9.38
CA PRO A 117 -10.88 15.90 8.75
C PRO A 117 -11.35 14.44 8.59
N LYS A 118 -11.01 13.84 7.46
CA LYS A 118 -11.20 12.41 7.21
C LYS A 118 -9.91 11.67 7.55
N TYR A 119 -10.05 10.44 8.03
CA TYR A 119 -8.93 9.58 8.37
C TYR A 119 -9.09 8.22 7.70
N LEU A 120 -7.97 7.67 7.22
CA LEU A 120 -7.89 6.29 6.77
C LEU A 120 -7.47 5.42 7.95
N VAL A 121 -8.27 4.40 8.27
CA VAL A 121 -7.88 3.41 9.26
C VAL A 121 -7.72 2.07 8.56
N VAL A 122 -6.52 1.53 8.61
CA VAL A 122 -6.18 0.21 8.07
C VAL A 122 -6.24 -0.80 9.20
N ASN A 123 -7.15 -1.77 9.08
CA ASN A 123 -7.24 -2.86 10.01
C ASN A 123 -6.25 -3.96 9.62
N ALA A 124 -5.20 -4.14 10.43
CA ALA A 124 -4.20 -5.19 10.32
C ALA A 124 -4.14 -6.03 11.62
N ASP A 125 -5.28 -6.19 12.29
CA ASP A 125 -5.40 -6.98 13.53
C ASP A 125 -5.28 -8.48 13.28
N GLU A 126 -5.89 -8.98 12.20
CA GLU A 126 -5.88 -10.39 11.78
C GLU A 126 -6.27 -11.35 12.93
N GLY A 127 -7.41 -11.08 13.56
CA GLY A 127 -7.87 -11.82 14.73
C GLY A 127 -8.47 -13.20 14.43
N GLU A 128 -8.86 -13.49 13.18
CA GLU A 128 -9.52 -14.75 12.83
C GLU A 128 -8.53 -15.93 12.86
N PRO A 129 -8.90 -17.04 13.53
CA PRO A 129 -8.05 -18.22 13.59
C PRO A 129 -7.72 -18.79 12.20
N GLY A 130 -6.44 -19.14 12.00
CA GLY A 130 -5.96 -19.74 10.75
C GLY A 130 -5.67 -18.73 9.61
N THR A 131 -5.85 -17.42 9.83
CA THR A 131 -5.48 -16.38 8.87
C THR A 131 -4.05 -15.90 9.07
N CYS A 132 -3.37 -15.55 7.99
CA CYS A 132 -1.99 -15.06 8.02
C CYS A 132 -1.67 -14.03 6.91
N LYS A 133 -2.69 -13.54 6.19
CA LYS A 133 -2.50 -12.64 5.03
C LYS A 133 -1.90 -11.29 5.42
N ASP A 134 -2.38 -10.68 6.50
CA ASP A 134 -1.92 -9.36 6.94
C ASP A 134 -0.51 -9.44 7.51
N ARG A 135 -0.25 -10.50 8.27
CA ARG A 135 1.07 -10.82 8.78
C ARG A 135 2.11 -10.93 7.67
N GLU A 136 1.81 -11.70 6.62
CA GLU A 136 2.72 -11.92 5.49
C GLU A 136 2.95 -10.63 4.70
N ILE A 137 1.93 -9.80 4.49
CA ILE A 137 2.08 -8.49 3.83
C ILE A 137 3.03 -7.60 4.63
N MET A 138 2.78 -7.41 5.91
CA MET A 138 3.58 -6.53 6.74
C MET A 138 5.02 -7.03 6.92
N ARG A 139 5.21 -8.35 6.89
CA ARG A 139 6.53 -8.97 7.02
C ARG A 139 7.37 -8.85 5.77
N HIS A 140 6.77 -9.02 4.59
CA HIS A 140 7.50 -9.21 3.35
C HIS A 140 7.24 -8.14 2.28
N ASP A 141 6.11 -7.43 2.36
CA ASP A 141 5.72 -6.37 1.41
C ASP A 141 5.19 -5.11 2.12
N PRO A 142 5.85 -4.59 3.17
CA PRO A 142 5.34 -3.45 3.92
C PRO A 142 5.20 -2.18 3.06
N HIS A 143 6.07 -1.96 2.08
CA HIS A 143 6.00 -0.82 1.17
C HIS A 143 4.74 -0.81 0.32
N LYS A 144 4.25 -1.96 -0.09
CA LYS A 144 2.98 -2.08 -0.81
C LYS A 144 1.80 -1.58 0.03
N LEU A 145 1.81 -1.86 1.33
CA LEU A 145 0.79 -1.34 2.24
C LEU A 145 0.90 0.18 2.42
N VAL A 146 2.12 0.71 2.59
CA VAL A 146 2.35 2.17 2.72
C VAL A 146 1.92 2.90 1.45
N GLU A 147 2.29 2.40 0.27
CA GLU A 147 1.85 2.93 -1.02
C GLU A 147 0.32 2.90 -1.15
N GLY A 148 -0.30 1.77 -0.77
CA GLY A 148 -1.75 1.62 -0.73
C GLY A 148 -2.43 2.64 0.18
N CYS A 149 -1.84 2.97 1.32
CA CYS A 149 -2.33 4.02 2.23
C CYS A 149 -2.33 5.40 1.54
N LEU A 150 -1.30 5.73 0.76
CA LEU A 150 -1.23 7.00 0.04
C LEU A 150 -2.30 7.08 -1.05
N VAL A 151 -2.43 6.04 -1.87
CA VAL A 151 -3.42 5.99 -2.95
C VAL A 151 -4.85 6.04 -2.40
N ALA A 152 -5.14 5.23 -1.38
CA ALA A 152 -6.45 5.21 -0.74
C ALA A 152 -6.74 6.53 0.00
N GLY A 153 -5.77 7.08 0.69
CA GLY A 153 -5.87 8.36 1.38
C GLY A 153 -6.21 9.49 0.41
N ARG A 154 -5.54 9.54 -0.74
CA ARG A 154 -5.82 10.49 -1.81
C ARG A 154 -7.23 10.32 -2.38
N ALA A 155 -7.63 9.07 -2.66
CA ALA A 155 -8.94 8.75 -3.21
C ALA A 155 -10.09 9.13 -2.28
N MET A 156 -9.89 9.03 -0.97
CA MET A 156 -10.93 9.31 0.03
C MET A 156 -10.82 10.70 0.67
N GLY A 157 -9.80 11.48 0.31
CA GLY A 157 -9.52 12.78 0.91
C GLY A 157 -9.13 12.69 2.38
N ALA A 158 -8.43 11.62 2.76
CA ALA A 158 -7.98 11.43 4.13
C ALA A 158 -6.77 12.32 4.45
N ARG A 159 -6.78 12.95 5.63
CA ARG A 159 -5.69 13.79 6.13
C ARG A 159 -4.53 12.96 6.71
N ALA A 160 -4.83 11.79 7.28
CA ALA A 160 -3.84 10.89 7.82
C ALA A 160 -4.31 9.44 7.71
N ALA A 161 -3.35 8.52 7.73
CA ALA A 161 -3.59 7.09 7.77
C ALA A 161 -3.07 6.50 9.09
N TYR A 162 -3.88 5.65 9.69
CA TYR A 162 -3.57 4.90 10.89
C TYR A 162 -3.60 3.42 10.56
N ILE A 163 -2.53 2.70 10.88
CA ILE A 163 -2.45 1.26 10.68
C ILE A 163 -2.56 0.61 12.06
N TYR A 164 -3.68 -0.08 12.30
CA TYR A 164 -3.87 -0.83 13.53
C TYR A 164 -3.31 -2.24 13.37
N ILE A 165 -2.33 -2.57 14.19
CA ILE A 165 -1.64 -3.86 14.19
C ILE A 165 -1.81 -4.48 15.58
N ARG A 166 -2.17 -5.76 15.64
CA ARG A 166 -2.31 -6.47 16.92
C ARG A 166 -0.97 -6.53 17.66
N GLY A 167 -1.05 -6.58 19.00
CA GLY A 167 0.12 -6.47 19.86
C GLY A 167 1.16 -7.58 19.68
N GLU A 168 0.73 -8.77 19.30
CA GLU A 168 1.61 -9.92 19.08
C GLU A 168 2.47 -9.81 17.81
N PHE A 169 2.11 -8.92 16.88
CA PHE A 169 2.83 -8.72 15.63
C PHE A 169 3.97 -7.70 15.77
N TYR A 170 4.84 -7.92 16.75
CA TYR A 170 5.95 -7.01 17.04
C TYR A 170 6.91 -6.84 15.85
N ASN A 171 7.33 -7.95 15.24
CA ASN A 171 8.25 -7.91 14.09
C ASN A 171 7.62 -7.22 12.88
N GLU A 172 6.37 -7.53 12.62
CA GLU A 172 5.59 -6.95 11.52
C GLU A 172 5.39 -5.44 11.73
N ALA A 173 5.09 -5.02 12.95
CA ALA A 173 4.99 -3.61 13.31
C ALA A 173 6.34 -2.89 13.14
N SER A 174 7.44 -3.53 13.51
CA SER A 174 8.79 -3.00 13.34
C SER A 174 9.13 -2.81 11.85
N ASN A 175 8.81 -3.80 11.01
CA ASN A 175 9.01 -3.70 9.56
C ASN A 175 8.18 -2.55 8.95
N MET A 176 6.93 -2.39 9.41
CA MET A 176 6.10 -1.27 8.97
C MET A 176 6.69 0.09 9.37
N GLN A 177 7.21 0.22 10.58
CA GLN A 177 7.88 1.44 11.03
C GLN A 177 9.11 1.77 10.18
N VAL A 178 9.93 0.75 9.85
CA VAL A 178 11.09 0.92 8.97
C VAL A 178 10.64 1.37 7.58
N ALA A 179 9.65 0.71 6.99
CA ALA A 179 9.15 1.08 5.66
C ALA A 179 8.62 2.53 5.61
N ILE A 180 7.89 2.96 6.65
CA ILE A 180 7.41 4.35 6.76
C ILE A 180 8.57 5.33 6.88
N SER A 181 9.59 5.00 7.68
CA SER A 181 10.78 5.85 7.83
C SER A 181 11.56 5.97 6.53
N GLU A 182 11.80 4.85 5.83
CA GLU A 182 12.49 4.84 4.53
C GLU A 182 11.78 5.72 3.49
N VAL A 183 10.45 5.69 3.45
CA VAL A 183 9.68 6.57 2.55
C VAL A 183 9.82 8.04 2.96
N ARG A 184 9.80 8.35 4.24
CA ARG A 184 9.97 9.73 4.74
C ARG A 184 11.36 10.30 4.47
N GLU A 185 12.40 9.48 4.58
CA GLU A 185 13.79 9.89 4.35
C GLU A 185 14.14 9.98 2.85
N SER A 186 13.36 9.34 2.00
CA SER A 186 13.55 9.36 0.54
C SER A 186 12.92 10.59 -0.12
N VAL A 187 12.39 11.49 0.67
CA VAL A 187 11.60 12.66 0.27
C VAL A 187 12.42 13.93 0.28
#